data_2945ec132e32a12fff6665183d97ea57
#
_entry.id   2945ec132e32a12fff6665183d97ea57
#
_cell.length_a   1.000
_cell.length_b   1.000
_cell.length_c   1.000
_cell.angle_alpha   90.00
_cell.angle_beta   90.00
_cell.angle_gamma   90.00
#
_symmetry.space_group_name_H-M   'P 1'
#
loop_
_entity.id
_entity.type
_entity.pdbx_description
1 polymer ?
#
loop_
_entity_poly.entity_id
_entity_poly.type
_entity_poly.pdbx_seq_one_letter_code
_entity_poly.pdbx_strand_id
1 'polypeptide(L)'
;ISDTGLSNLEKPTLTVGLRGLSYMEVKVTGPNRDLHSGIYGGALANPINILSDMISSLIDDKGKITIPGFYNDVIEIDKSKRESIEEMSKFDDEKFKDSLGLRKTKGEEGYSTLERKSIRPTLDVNGIWGGYTGEGSKTVIPSEASAKISMRLVPNQNWEKVSELFTNHIKSILPDSVSVQVSTHHGGNPYVTPEDFKGYESAIKAYKDSFGIDPIPQKDGGSIPIVPMFESILGIKTVLMGFGLDSDAIHSPDENYGVR
;
A
#
# COMPACT_ATOMS: atom_id res chain seq x y z
N ILE A 1 9.74 12.54 14.57
CA ILE A 1 8.56 12.75 13.71
C ILE A 1 7.34 12.16 14.40
N SER A 2 6.23 12.90 14.44
CA SER A 2 5.03 12.56 15.20
C SER A 2 3.82 12.22 14.32
N ASP A 3 4.08 11.69 13.14
CA ASP A 3 3.06 11.34 12.12
C ASP A 3 2.84 9.81 12.07
N THR A 4 2.61 9.22 13.26
CA THR A 4 2.29 7.79 13.44
C THR A 4 1.31 7.61 14.59
N GLY A 5 0.85 6.39 14.83
CA GLY A 5 -0.16 6.11 15.86
C GLY A 5 0.34 5.32 17.06
N LEU A 6 -0.50 5.25 18.06
CA LEU A 6 -0.45 4.30 19.18
C LEU A 6 -1.52 3.23 18.99
N SER A 7 -1.24 1.98 19.35
CA SER A 7 -2.28 0.95 19.36
C SER A 7 -3.36 1.25 20.41
N ASN A 8 -2.95 1.65 21.61
CA ASN A 8 -3.81 2.17 22.67
C ASN A 8 -2.95 2.80 23.78
N LEU A 9 -3.60 3.46 24.74
CA LEU A 9 -2.92 4.18 25.84
C LEU A 9 -2.37 3.25 26.93
N GLU A 10 -2.97 2.08 27.12
CA GLU A 10 -2.51 1.10 28.13
C GLU A 10 -1.29 0.31 27.64
N LYS A 11 -1.13 0.21 26.34
CA LYS A 11 -0.03 -0.50 25.66
C LYS A 11 0.50 0.38 24.53
N PRO A 12 1.29 1.41 24.85
CA PRO A 12 1.82 2.31 23.84
C PRO A 12 2.72 1.56 22.87
N THR A 13 2.64 1.91 21.60
CA THR A 13 3.49 1.37 20.56
C THR A 13 4.48 2.43 20.07
N LEU A 14 5.69 2.02 19.74
CA LEU A 14 6.68 2.86 19.08
C LEU A 14 6.87 2.34 17.65
N THR A 15 6.59 3.20 16.68
CA THR A 15 6.75 2.83 15.27
C THR A 15 8.23 2.69 14.92
N VAL A 16 8.64 1.48 14.52
CA VAL A 16 10.02 1.15 14.14
C VAL A 16 10.19 0.86 12.65
N GLY A 17 9.13 0.99 11.88
CA GLY A 17 9.21 0.79 10.43
C GLY A 17 7.98 1.31 9.71
N LEU A 18 8.21 1.83 8.52
CA LEU A 18 7.20 2.31 7.58
C LEU A 18 7.36 1.55 6.26
N ARG A 19 6.24 1.26 5.61
CA ARG A 19 6.30 0.74 4.24
C ARG A 19 6.66 1.87 3.27
N GLY A 20 7.33 1.50 2.19
CA GLY A 20 7.53 2.40 1.05
C GLY A 20 6.27 2.51 0.20
N LEU A 21 6.33 3.36 -0.81
CA LEU A 21 5.24 3.61 -1.75
C LEU A 21 5.78 3.75 -3.16
N SER A 22 5.11 3.13 -4.13
CA SER A 22 5.19 3.47 -5.56
C SER A 22 3.77 3.73 -6.05
N TYR A 23 3.50 4.94 -6.56
CA TYR A 23 2.17 5.35 -7.02
C TYR A 23 2.19 5.56 -8.52
N MET A 24 1.41 4.75 -9.24
CA MET A 24 1.40 4.64 -10.70
C MET A 24 0.04 5.00 -11.28
N GLU A 25 0.04 5.44 -12.53
CA GLU A 25 -1.17 5.57 -13.34
C GLU A 25 -0.97 4.83 -14.67
N VAL A 26 -1.97 4.06 -15.05
CA VAL A 26 -2.03 3.33 -16.33
C VAL A 26 -3.18 3.88 -17.14
N LYS A 27 -2.91 4.31 -18.37
CA LYS A 27 -3.91 4.78 -19.33
C LYS A 27 -3.82 3.90 -20.58
N VAL A 28 -4.89 3.17 -20.85
CA VAL A 28 -5.06 2.36 -22.07
C VAL A 28 -5.85 3.18 -23.09
N THR A 29 -5.34 3.28 -24.32
CA THR A 29 -5.97 3.98 -25.44
C THR A 29 -6.25 3.00 -26.58
N GLY A 30 -7.50 2.94 -27.01
CA GLY A 30 -7.97 2.11 -28.13
C GLY A 30 -8.29 2.96 -29.37
N PRO A 31 -9.56 3.07 -29.80
CA PRO A 31 -9.94 3.83 -30.98
C PRO A 31 -9.68 5.34 -30.76
N ASN A 32 -9.59 6.09 -31.86
CA ASN A 32 -9.29 7.54 -31.83
C ASN A 32 -10.46 8.41 -31.32
N ARG A 33 -11.59 7.83 -30.99
CA ARG A 33 -12.81 8.46 -30.44
C ARG A 33 -13.72 7.40 -29.84
N ASP A 34 -14.68 7.83 -29.05
CA ASP A 34 -15.76 6.98 -28.57
C ASP A 34 -16.63 6.48 -29.73
N LEU A 35 -16.99 5.21 -29.70
CA LEU A 35 -17.72 4.53 -30.77
C LEU A 35 -19.00 3.88 -30.27
N HIS A 36 -20.00 3.75 -31.14
CA HIS A 36 -21.25 3.07 -30.84
C HIS A 36 -21.02 1.54 -30.71
N SER A 37 -21.26 0.98 -29.53
CA SER A 37 -20.99 -0.44 -29.25
C SER A 37 -21.82 -1.42 -30.11
N GLY A 38 -23.02 -1.04 -30.50
CA GLY A 38 -23.87 -1.85 -31.37
C GLY A 38 -23.37 -1.95 -32.82
N ILE A 39 -22.55 -0.98 -33.27
CA ILE A 39 -22.00 -0.98 -34.65
C ILE A 39 -20.59 -1.57 -34.66
N TYR A 40 -19.78 -1.25 -33.65
CA TYR A 40 -18.34 -1.58 -33.61
C TYR A 40 -17.99 -2.67 -32.62
N GLY A 41 -18.93 -3.10 -31.76
CA GLY A 41 -18.71 -4.16 -30.76
C GLY A 41 -18.31 -5.48 -31.45
N GLY A 42 -17.29 -6.15 -30.89
CA GLY A 42 -16.72 -7.37 -31.46
C GLY A 42 -15.68 -7.15 -32.57
N ALA A 43 -15.57 -5.92 -33.11
CA ALA A 43 -14.62 -5.59 -34.18
C ALA A 43 -13.33 -4.95 -33.67
N LEU A 44 -13.31 -4.43 -32.43
CA LEU A 44 -12.16 -3.75 -31.83
C LEU A 44 -12.08 -3.98 -30.32
N ALA A 45 -10.91 -3.76 -29.74
CA ALA A 45 -10.68 -3.88 -28.32
C ALA A 45 -11.36 -2.72 -27.56
N ASN A 46 -12.02 -3.05 -26.45
CA ASN A 46 -12.56 -2.06 -25.52
C ASN A 46 -11.51 -1.75 -24.45
N PRO A 47 -11.02 -0.50 -24.34
CA PRO A 47 -10.00 -0.14 -23.34
C PRO A 47 -10.36 -0.49 -21.90
N ILE A 48 -11.62 -0.43 -21.51
CA ILE A 48 -12.07 -0.83 -20.16
C ILE A 48 -11.86 -2.32 -19.94
N ASN A 49 -12.23 -3.17 -20.91
CA ASN A 49 -12.06 -4.61 -20.79
C ASN A 49 -10.58 -4.97 -20.70
N ILE A 50 -9.76 -4.41 -21.60
CA ILE A 50 -8.30 -4.62 -21.58
C ILE A 50 -7.68 -4.17 -20.25
N LEU A 51 -8.01 -2.96 -19.76
CA LEU A 51 -7.50 -2.47 -18.49
C LEU A 51 -7.93 -3.37 -17.31
N SER A 52 -9.17 -3.85 -17.32
CA SER A 52 -9.70 -4.76 -16.29
C SER A 52 -8.95 -6.10 -16.29
N ASP A 53 -8.69 -6.67 -17.45
CA ASP A 53 -7.94 -7.92 -17.59
C ASP A 53 -6.49 -7.73 -17.13
N MET A 54 -5.83 -6.63 -17.52
CA MET A 54 -4.48 -6.28 -17.06
C MET A 54 -4.43 -6.15 -15.54
N ILE A 55 -5.35 -5.42 -14.93
CA ILE A 55 -5.45 -5.25 -13.46
C ILE A 55 -5.66 -6.61 -12.79
N SER A 56 -6.58 -7.42 -13.29
CA SER A 56 -6.87 -8.74 -12.75
C SER A 56 -5.65 -9.66 -12.76
N SER A 57 -4.78 -9.51 -13.74
CA SER A 57 -3.56 -10.31 -13.86
C SER A 57 -2.43 -9.92 -12.91
N LEU A 58 -2.49 -8.74 -12.25
CA LEU A 58 -1.45 -8.24 -11.35
C LEU A 58 -1.37 -8.97 -10.01
N ILE A 59 -2.41 -9.70 -9.64
CA ILE A 59 -2.48 -10.47 -8.39
C ILE A 59 -3.08 -11.85 -8.70
N ASP A 60 -2.40 -12.90 -8.26
CA ASP A 60 -2.88 -14.28 -8.45
C ASP A 60 -3.98 -14.68 -7.44
N ASP A 61 -4.51 -15.88 -7.60
CA ASP A 61 -5.58 -16.43 -6.75
C ASP A 61 -5.16 -16.57 -5.27
N LYS A 62 -3.84 -16.61 -4.99
CA LYS A 62 -3.26 -16.66 -3.66
C LYS A 62 -2.98 -15.28 -3.07
N GLY A 63 -3.33 -14.22 -3.78
CA GLY A 63 -3.11 -12.85 -3.35
C GLY A 63 -1.68 -12.35 -3.52
N LYS A 64 -0.84 -13.09 -4.27
CA LYS A 64 0.54 -12.72 -4.54
C LYS A 64 0.64 -11.84 -5.78
N ILE A 65 1.45 -10.80 -5.74
CA ILE A 65 1.71 -9.90 -6.88
C ILE A 65 2.50 -10.65 -7.93
N THR A 66 2.05 -10.60 -9.19
CA THR A 66 2.58 -11.40 -10.31
C THR A 66 3.67 -10.69 -11.11
N ILE A 67 3.99 -9.43 -10.80
CA ILE A 67 5.01 -8.65 -11.50
C ILE A 67 6.37 -9.35 -11.39
N PRO A 68 7.02 -9.75 -12.50
CA PRO A 68 8.31 -10.43 -12.46
C PRO A 68 9.37 -9.61 -11.74
N GLY A 69 10.09 -10.25 -10.80
CA GLY A 69 11.14 -9.58 -10.01
C GLY A 69 10.65 -8.76 -8.82
N PHE A 70 9.33 -8.58 -8.64
CA PHE A 70 8.77 -7.76 -7.57
C PHE A 70 9.24 -8.18 -6.17
N TYR A 71 9.37 -9.48 -5.93
CA TYR A 71 9.76 -10.03 -4.63
C TYR A 71 11.26 -10.27 -4.46
N ASN A 72 12.10 -9.98 -5.47
CA ASN A 72 13.53 -10.33 -5.43
C ASN A 72 14.29 -9.70 -4.25
N ASP A 73 13.87 -8.52 -3.83
CA ASP A 73 14.51 -7.78 -2.72
C ASP A 73 13.71 -7.90 -1.40
N VAL A 74 12.61 -8.65 -1.38
CA VAL A 74 11.78 -8.87 -0.18
C VAL A 74 12.48 -9.86 0.74
N ILE A 75 12.73 -9.45 1.99
CA ILE A 75 13.28 -10.34 3.00
C ILE A 75 12.17 -11.25 3.51
N GLU A 76 12.35 -12.54 3.36
CA GLU A 76 11.48 -13.52 4.02
C GLU A 76 11.85 -13.59 5.52
N ILE A 77 10.84 -13.35 6.36
CA ILE A 77 11.01 -13.39 7.82
C ILE A 77 10.75 -14.84 8.27
N ASP A 78 11.67 -15.40 9.05
CA ASP A 78 11.54 -16.74 9.57
C ASP A 78 10.31 -16.89 10.48
N LYS A 79 9.83 -18.14 10.60
CA LYS A 79 8.59 -18.46 11.31
C LYS A 79 8.63 -18.02 12.78
N SER A 80 9.75 -18.18 13.45
CA SER A 80 9.87 -17.85 14.88
C SER A 80 9.74 -16.34 15.11
N LYS A 81 10.30 -15.53 14.21
CA LYS A 81 10.19 -14.09 14.26
C LYS A 81 8.78 -13.60 13.91
N ARG A 82 8.10 -14.28 12.99
CA ARG A 82 6.70 -14.00 12.65
C ARG A 82 5.78 -14.26 13.86
N GLU A 83 5.94 -15.42 14.52
CA GLU A 83 5.21 -15.77 15.75
C GLU A 83 5.45 -14.76 16.87
N SER A 84 6.69 -14.29 17.04
CA SER A 84 7.02 -13.24 18.02
C SER A 84 6.32 -11.90 17.70
N ILE A 85 6.23 -11.50 16.44
CA ILE A 85 5.51 -10.28 16.02
C ILE A 85 4.03 -10.39 16.36
N GLU A 86 3.41 -11.52 16.08
CA GLU A 86 1.99 -11.78 16.39
C GLU A 86 1.74 -11.74 17.91
N GLU A 87 2.58 -12.43 18.68
CA GLU A 87 2.45 -12.51 20.14
C GLU A 87 2.64 -11.13 20.81
N MET A 88 3.63 -10.35 20.38
CA MET A 88 3.88 -9.02 20.92
C MET A 88 2.79 -8.03 20.58
N SER A 89 2.30 -8.05 19.34
CA SER A 89 1.27 -7.10 18.90
C SER A 89 -0.08 -7.36 19.54
N LYS A 90 -0.39 -8.63 19.88
CA LYS A 90 -1.71 -9.06 20.35
C LYS A 90 -2.84 -8.58 19.44
N PHE A 91 -2.58 -8.62 18.12
CA PHE A 91 -3.54 -8.17 17.12
C PHE A 91 -4.81 -9.05 17.17
N ASP A 92 -5.95 -8.40 17.30
CA ASP A 92 -7.26 -9.05 17.36
C ASP A 92 -7.94 -8.97 15.98
N ASP A 93 -7.87 -10.08 15.23
CA ASP A 93 -8.42 -10.18 13.87
C ASP A 93 -9.96 -10.05 13.85
N GLU A 94 -10.65 -10.55 14.89
CA GLU A 94 -12.11 -10.44 14.98
C GLU A 94 -12.51 -8.98 15.23
N LYS A 95 -11.89 -8.33 16.21
CA LYS A 95 -12.13 -6.91 16.47
C LYS A 95 -11.81 -6.04 15.25
N PHE A 96 -10.75 -6.35 14.53
CA PHE A 96 -10.39 -5.65 13.27
C PHE A 96 -11.49 -5.83 12.21
N LYS A 97 -11.99 -7.03 12.00
CA LYS A 97 -13.08 -7.30 11.06
C LYS A 97 -14.37 -6.58 11.46
N ASP A 98 -14.73 -6.66 12.72
CA ASP A 98 -15.95 -6.03 13.25
C ASP A 98 -15.91 -4.49 13.10
N SER A 99 -14.76 -3.88 13.39
CA SER A 99 -14.60 -2.41 13.27
C SER A 99 -14.76 -1.89 11.84
N LEU A 100 -14.51 -2.74 10.85
CA LEU A 100 -14.61 -2.41 9.42
C LEU A 100 -15.83 -3.03 8.73
N GLY A 101 -16.67 -3.77 9.45
CA GLY A 101 -17.84 -4.46 8.88
C GLY A 101 -17.47 -5.59 7.90
N LEU A 102 -16.31 -6.22 8.07
CA LEU A 102 -15.80 -7.25 7.17
C LEU A 102 -16.25 -8.63 7.62
N ARG A 103 -16.70 -9.45 6.67
CA ARG A 103 -16.96 -10.88 6.92
C ARG A 103 -15.67 -11.71 6.95
N LYS A 104 -14.67 -11.32 6.17
CA LYS A 104 -13.38 -12.02 6.02
C LYS A 104 -12.32 -11.05 5.54
N THR A 105 -11.09 -11.19 6.03
CA THR A 105 -9.92 -10.50 5.46
C THR A 105 -9.43 -11.22 4.19
N LYS A 106 -8.80 -10.47 3.28
CA LYS A 106 -8.22 -10.99 2.04
C LYS A 106 -6.79 -10.46 1.90
N GLY A 107 -5.92 -11.22 1.24
CA GLY A 107 -4.54 -10.85 0.91
C GLY A 107 -3.69 -12.09 0.66
N GLU A 108 -2.38 -11.93 0.67
CA GLU A 108 -1.41 -13.00 0.35
C GLU A 108 -1.58 -14.22 1.27
N GLU A 109 -1.72 -15.40 0.66
CA GLU A 109 -1.90 -16.67 1.37
C GLU A 109 -0.66 -17.02 2.21
N GLY A 110 -0.88 -17.63 3.37
CA GLY A 110 0.21 -17.99 4.29
C GLY A 110 0.66 -16.87 5.24
N TYR A 111 0.02 -15.69 5.17
CA TYR A 111 0.29 -14.57 6.05
C TYR A 111 -0.97 -14.13 6.80
N SER A 112 -0.82 -13.69 8.05
CA SER A 112 -1.90 -13.15 8.87
C SER A 112 -2.33 -11.76 8.39
N THR A 113 -3.45 -11.25 8.90
CA THR A 113 -3.92 -9.89 8.63
C THR A 113 -2.89 -8.85 9.05
N LEU A 114 -2.30 -9.03 10.24
CA LEU A 114 -1.24 -8.15 10.74
C LEU A 114 -0.02 -8.13 9.80
N GLU A 115 0.45 -9.30 9.38
CA GLU A 115 1.59 -9.42 8.48
C GLU A 115 1.34 -8.77 7.12
N ARG A 116 0.16 -8.99 6.54
CA ARG A 116 -0.25 -8.40 5.26
C ARG A 116 -0.26 -6.88 5.30
N LYS A 117 -0.70 -6.29 6.41
CA LYS A 117 -0.76 -4.82 6.56
C LYS A 117 0.55 -4.17 7.01
N SER A 118 1.56 -4.93 7.46
CA SER A 118 2.79 -4.37 8.05
C SER A 118 4.10 -4.81 7.40
N ILE A 119 4.27 -6.10 7.14
CA ILE A 119 5.55 -6.69 6.68
C ILE A 119 5.50 -7.33 5.30
N ARG A 120 4.33 -7.37 4.65
CA ARG A 120 4.21 -7.81 3.27
C ARG A 120 3.94 -6.65 2.33
N PRO A 121 4.49 -6.68 1.09
CA PRO A 121 4.15 -5.69 0.10
C PRO A 121 2.72 -5.88 -0.39
N THR A 122 2.07 -4.80 -0.85
CA THR A 122 0.70 -4.86 -1.40
C THR A 122 0.61 -4.08 -2.70
N LEU A 123 -0.41 -4.40 -3.50
CA LEU A 123 -0.80 -3.66 -4.69
C LEU A 123 -2.31 -3.42 -4.61
N ASP A 124 -2.71 -2.15 -4.70
CA ASP A 124 -4.09 -1.73 -4.59
C ASP A 124 -4.48 -0.78 -5.73
N VAL A 125 -5.67 -0.97 -6.29
CA VAL A 125 -6.26 -0.04 -7.26
C VAL A 125 -7.01 1.04 -6.48
N ASN A 126 -6.51 2.27 -6.55
CA ASN A 126 -7.06 3.42 -5.82
C ASN A 126 -8.14 4.16 -6.60
N GLY A 127 -8.18 3.97 -7.91
CA GLY A 127 -9.19 4.55 -8.79
C GLY A 127 -9.15 3.89 -10.16
N ILE A 128 -10.32 3.77 -10.77
CA ILE A 128 -10.48 3.29 -12.13
C ILE A 128 -11.59 4.10 -12.80
N TRP A 129 -11.38 4.51 -14.04
CA TRP A 129 -12.39 5.28 -14.79
C TRP A 129 -12.25 5.06 -16.29
N GLY A 130 -13.36 5.30 -17.00
CA GLY A 130 -13.50 5.17 -18.43
C GLY A 130 -14.97 4.96 -18.81
N GLY A 131 -15.31 5.21 -20.05
CA GLY A 131 -16.65 5.06 -20.54
C GLY A 131 -17.64 6.09 -19.99
N TYR A 132 -18.93 5.73 -20.03
CA TYR A 132 -20.01 6.60 -19.61
C TYR A 132 -20.40 6.36 -18.15
N THR A 133 -20.36 7.41 -17.36
CA THR A 133 -20.69 7.39 -15.93
C THR A 133 -21.85 8.33 -15.54
N GLY A 134 -22.50 8.95 -16.55
CA GLY A 134 -23.65 9.82 -16.32
C GLY A 134 -24.94 9.03 -16.06
N GLU A 135 -26.04 9.77 -15.80
CA GLU A 135 -27.35 9.18 -15.58
C GLU A 135 -27.87 8.50 -16.85
N GLY A 136 -28.57 7.37 -16.70
CA GLY A 136 -29.11 6.58 -17.78
C GLY A 136 -28.08 5.64 -18.44
N SER A 137 -28.37 5.20 -19.67
CA SER A 137 -27.50 4.28 -20.42
C SER A 137 -26.97 4.92 -21.70
N LYS A 138 -25.72 4.60 -22.05
CA LYS A 138 -25.10 4.99 -23.32
C LYS A 138 -24.33 3.80 -23.89
N THR A 139 -24.70 3.38 -25.11
CA THR A 139 -24.10 2.25 -25.81
C THR A 139 -22.78 2.67 -26.45
N VAL A 140 -21.72 2.85 -25.63
CA VAL A 140 -20.43 3.38 -26.06
C VAL A 140 -19.30 2.38 -25.79
N ILE A 141 -18.34 2.31 -26.72
CA ILE A 141 -17.00 1.80 -26.49
C ILE A 141 -16.12 3.03 -26.35
N PRO A 142 -15.52 3.28 -25.17
CA PRO A 142 -14.70 4.47 -24.96
C PRO A 142 -13.40 4.41 -25.74
N SER A 143 -12.83 5.58 -26.04
CA SER A 143 -11.51 5.69 -26.65
C SER A 143 -10.38 5.39 -25.66
N GLU A 144 -10.60 5.57 -24.37
CA GLU A 144 -9.60 5.37 -23.32
C GLU A 144 -10.20 4.87 -22.01
N ALA A 145 -9.35 4.25 -21.20
CA ALA A 145 -9.63 3.90 -19.81
C ALA A 145 -8.36 4.06 -18.96
N SER A 146 -8.51 4.43 -17.71
CA SER A 146 -7.36 4.69 -16.81
C SER A 146 -7.57 4.09 -15.43
N ALA A 147 -6.45 3.77 -14.76
CA ALA A 147 -6.44 3.35 -13.37
C ALA A 147 -5.26 3.96 -12.61
N LYS A 148 -5.50 4.29 -11.34
CA LYS A 148 -4.46 4.65 -10.36
C LYS A 148 -4.19 3.46 -9.48
N ILE A 149 -2.92 3.12 -9.33
CA ILE A 149 -2.47 1.91 -8.64
C ILE A 149 -1.34 2.29 -7.69
N SER A 150 -1.46 1.88 -6.44
CA SER A 150 -0.40 2.04 -5.46
C SER A 150 0.17 0.69 -5.04
N MET A 151 1.49 0.64 -4.87
CA MET A 151 2.19 -0.51 -4.33
C MET A 151 2.85 -0.11 -3.02
N ARG A 152 2.52 -0.79 -1.92
CA ARG A 152 3.23 -0.61 -0.66
C ARG A 152 4.42 -1.55 -0.62
N LEU A 153 5.58 -1.00 -0.27
CA LEU A 153 6.87 -1.67 -0.35
C LEU A 153 7.40 -1.99 1.04
N VAL A 154 8.14 -3.09 1.16
CA VAL A 154 8.75 -3.52 2.42
C VAL A 154 10.27 -3.32 2.38
N PRO A 155 10.99 -3.40 3.53
CA PRO A 155 12.42 -3.16 3.58
C PRO A 155 13.20 -3.89 2.48
N ASN A 156 14.22 -3.22 1.95
CA ASN A 156 15.08 -3.55 0.81
C ASN A 156 14.46 -3.34 -0.57
N GLN A 157 13.16 -3.20 -0.72
CA GLN A 157 12.59 -2.79 -2.01
C GLN A 157 12.91 -1.32 -2.27
N ASN A 158 13.32 -1.02 -3.50
CA ASN A 158 13.53 0.34 -3.99
C ASN A 158 12.34 0.75 -4.85
N TRP A 159 11.76 1.92 -4.57
CA TRP A 159 10.52 2.36 -5.21
C TRP A 159 10.70 2.67 -6.71
N GLU A 160 11.84 3.20 -7.13
CA GLU A 160 12.14 3.46 -8.54
C GLU A 160 12.22 2.14 -9.31
N LYS A 161 12.96 1.17 -8.76
CA LYS A 161 13.08 -0.17 -9.35
C LYS A 161 11.73 -0.87 -9.47
N VAL A 162 10.89 -0.78 -8.44
CA VAL A 162 9.54 -1.37 -8.49
C VAL A 162 8.65 -0.66 -9.52
N SER A 163 8.73 0.67 -9.62
CA SER A 163 8.02 1.44 -10.66
C SER A 163 8.44 1.01 -12.07
N GLU A 164 9.73 0.73 -12.28
CA GLU A 164 10.24 0.23 -13.56
C GLU A 164 9.73 -1.19 -13.84
N LEU A 165 9.79 -2.10 -12.86
CA LEU A 165 9.27 -3.47 -12.98
C LEU A 165 7.79 -3.48 -13.34
N PHE A 166 6.98 -2.64 -12.65
CA PHE A 166 5.57 -2.46 -12.95
C PHE A 166 5.36 -1.97 -14.39
N THR A 167 6.07 -0.93 -14.79
CA THR A 167 5.96 -0.34 -16.14
C THR A 167 6.29 -1.36 -17.22
N ASN A 168 7.37 -2.12 -17.04
CA ASN A 168 7.81 -3.15 -17.99
C ASN A 168 6.80 -4.29 -18.06
N HIS A 169 6.26 -4.72 -16.92
CA HIS A 169 5.24 -5.75 -16.87
C HIS A 169 3.95 -5.32 -17.58
N ILE A 170 3.42 -4.13 -17.28
CA ILE A 170 2.24 -3.58 -17.96
C ILE A 170 2.43 -3.55 -19.48
N LYS A 171 3.59 -3.12 -19.96
CA LYS A 171 3.90 -3.12 -21.40
C LYS A 171 4.01 -4.52 -21.99
N SER A 172 4.49 -5.49 -21.23
CA SER A 172 4.67 -6.87 -21.71
C SER A 172 3.36 -7.66 -21.86
N ILE A 173 2.32 -7.28 -21.10
CA ILE A 173 0.99 -7.93 -21.14
C ILE A 173 -0.01 -7.18 -22.02
N LEU A 174 0.42 -6.08 -22.64
CA LEU A 174 -0.43 -5.25 -23.49
C LEU A 174 -0.69 -5.97 -24.83
N PRO A 175 -1.96 -6.13 -25.25
CA PRO A 175 -2.25 -6.62 -26.60
C PRO A 175 -1.97 -5.54 -27.66
N ASP A 176 -1.59 -5.98 -28.86
CA ASP A 176 -1.25 -5.11 -30.00
C ASP A 176 -2.40 -4.21 -30.49
N SER A 177 -3.63 -4.50 -30.07
CA SER A 177 -4.85 -3.79 -30.47
C SER A 177 -5.06 -2.43 -29.75
N VAL A 178 -4.24 -2.11 -28.75
CA VAL A 178 -4.32 -0.86 -27.97
C VAL A 178 -2.93 -0.32 -27.66
N SER A 179 -2.86 0.92 -27.19
CA SER A 179 -1.64 1.50 -26.66
C SER A 179 -1.76 1.77 -25.16
N VAL A 180 -0.63 1.82 -24.45
CA VAL A 180 -0.60 2.14 -23.02
C VAL A 180 0.40 3.25 -22.72
N GLN A 181 -0.01 4.16 -21.85
CA GLN A 181 0.86 5.09 -21.17
C GLN A 181 0.89 4.72 -19.69
N VAL A 182 2.09 4.55 -19.14
CA VAL A 182 2.31 4.33 -17.71
C VAL A 182 3.07 5.53 -17.16
N SER A 183 2.52 6.14 -16.12
CA SER A 183 3.09 7.32 -15.47
C SER A 183 3.37 7.03 -14.01
N THR A 184 4.56 7.40 -13.53
CA THR A 184 4.90 7.38 -12.11
C THR A 184 4.57 8.75 -11.53
N HIS A 185 3.72 8.80 -10.49
CA HIS A 185 3.36 10.05 -9.83
C HIS A 185 4.35 10.43 -8.75
N HIS A 186 4.50 9.56 -7.76
CA HIS A 186 5.42 9.75 -6.63
C HIS A 186 5.73 8.40 -5.96
N GLY A 187 6.74 8.40 -5.12
CA GLY A 187 7.13 7.23 -4.35
C GLY A 187 8.10 7.58 -3.23
N GLY A 188 8.46 6.57 -2.48
CA GLY A 188 9.44 6.66 -1.41
C GLY A 188 9.84 5.28 -0.92
N ASN A 189 11.07 5.14 -0.51
CA ASN A 189 11.59 3.89 0.02
C ASN A 189 10.96 3.55 1.38
N PRO A 190 10.88 2.28 1.77
CA PRO A 190 10.56 1.90 3.13
C PRO A 190 11.62 2.41 4.10
N TYR A 191 11.25 2.54 5.37
CA TYR A 191 12.15 2.97 6.43
C TYR A 191 12.09 2.00 7.61
N VAL A 192 13.23 1.75 8.24
CA VAL A 192 13.34 1.00 9.51
C VAL A 192 14.24 1.79 10.44
N THR A 193 13.73 2.09 11.64
CA THR A 193 14.51 2.73 12.69
C THR A 193 15.58 1.76 13.19
N PRO A 194 16.88 2.12 13.17
CA PRO A 194 17.93 1.25 13.70
C PRO A 194 17.82 1.09 15.23
N GLU A 195 17.93 -0.15 15.71
CA GLU A 195 17.78 -0.45 17.14
C GLU A 195 18.97 0.08 17.98
N ASP A 196 20.16 0.21 17.37
CA ASP A 196 21.40 0.73 17.98
C ASP A 196 21.48 2.26 17.96
N PHE A 197 20.40 2.94 17.59
CA PHE A 197 20.35 4.40 17.50
C PHE A 197 19.99 5.02 18.85
N LYS A 198 20.83 5.92 19.39
CA LYS A 198 20.58 6.60 20.68
C LYS A 198 19.22 7.28 20.78
N GLY A 199 18.70 7.81 19.67
CA GLY A 199 17.36 8.39 19.61
C GLY A 199 16.26 7.37 19.90
N TYR A 200 16.42 6.14 19.43
CA TYR A 200 15.49 5.04 19.70
C TYR A 200 15.52 4.65 21.19
N GLU A 201 16.69 4.49 21.79
CA GLU A 201 16.84 4.23 23.23
C GLU A 201 16.18 5.35 24.07
N SER A 202 16.40 6.60 23.67
CA SER A 202 15.83 7.77 24.36
C SER A 202 14.30 7.79 24.24
N ALA A 203 13.74 7.39 23.11
CA ALA A 203 12.30 7.25 22.90
C ALA A 203 11.70 6.17 23.82
N ILE A 204 12.32 4.99 23.88
CA ILE A 204 11.88 3.92 24.81
C ILE A 204 11.82 4.45 26.25
N LYS A 205 12.90 5.12 26.69
CA LYS A 205 12.95 5.71 28.04
C LYS A 205 11.83 6.74 28.25
N ALA A 206 11.60 7.64 27.31
CA ALA A 206 10.56 8.65 27.40
C ALA A 206 9.15 8.02 27.50
N TYR A 207 8.89 6.96 26.72
CA TYR A 207 7.63 6.20 26.84
C TYR A 207 7.50 5.55 28.21
N LYS A 208 8.56 4.90 28.71
CA LYS A 208 8.55 4.30 30.03
C LYS A 208 8.30 5.30 31.14
N ASP A 209 8.96 6.47 31.07
CA ASP A 209 8.77 7.54 32.05
C ASP A 209 7.35 8.13 32.03
N SER A 210 6.73 8.19 30.84
CA SER A 210 5.39 8.80 30.65
C SER A 210 4.24 7.82 30.85
N PHE A 211 4.35 6.58 30.37
CA PHE A 211 3.29 5.57 30.41
C PHE A 211 3.49 4.50 31.48
N GLY A 212 4.67 4.48 32.14
CA GLY A 212 5.01 3.50 33.19
C GLY A 212 5.45 2.12 32.64
N ILE A 213 5.43 1.93 31.32
CA ILE A 213 5.79 0.67 30.66
C ILE A 213 6.65 0.93 29.42
N ASP A 214 7.43 -0.06 29.02
CA ASP A 214 8.20 0.01 27.77
C ASP A 214 7.23 -0.10 26.56
N PRO A 215 7.43 0.69 25.49
CA PRO A 215 6.60 0.63 24.29
C PRO A 215 6.81 -0.67 23.52
N ILE A 216 5.76 -1.13 22.86
CA ILE A 216 5.84 -2.28 21.95
C ILE A 216 6.35 -1.78 20.58
N PRO A 217 7.46 -2.31 20.04
CA PRO A 217 7.90 -1.95 18.70
C PRO A 217 6.89 -2.44 17.65
N GLN A 218 6.45 -1.53 16.78
CA GLN A 218 5.45 -1.82 15.76
C GLN A 218 5.92 -1.35 14.39
N LYS A 219 5.72 -2.18 13.36
CA LYS A 219 5.83 -1.75 11.97
C LYS A 219 4.49 -1.26 11.48
N ASP A 220 4.45 -0.04 10.94
CA ASP A 220 3.26 0.56 10.38
C ASP A 220 3.11 0.23 8.89
N GLY A 221 1.86 0.10 8.46
CA GLY A 221 1.49 -0.08 7.06
C GLY A 221 1.56 1.20 6.22
N GLY A 222 1.59 2.36 6.87
CA GLY A 222 1.68 3.68 6.25
C GLY A 222 3.04 3.96 5.63
N SER A 223 3.09 5.04 4.83
CA SER A 223 4.32 5.52 4.19
C SER A 223 4.46 7.01 4.44
N ILE A 224 5.64 7.42 4.90
CA ILE A 224 6.02 8.83 5.10
C ILE A 224 7.29 9.08 4.28
N PRO A 225 7.18 9.43 3.00
CA PRO A 225 8.31 9.48 2.06
C PRO A 225 9.46 10.39 2.47
N ILE A 226 9.18 11.43 3.26
CA ILE A 226 10.21 12.35 3.74
C ILE A 226 11.18 11.70 4.76
N VAL A 227 10.74 10.64 5.46
CA VAL A 227 11.57 9.96 6.48
C VAL A 227 12.81 9.31 5.87
N PRO A 228 12.70 8.42 4.88
CA PRO A 228 13.88 7.87 4.20
C PRO A 228 14.68 8.94 3.45
N MET A 229 14.09 10.06 3.05
CA MET A 229 14.81 11.18 2.43
C MET A 229 15.73 11.88 3.44
N PHE A 230 15.32 12.06 4.69
CA PHE A 230 16.20 12.60 5.73
C PHE A 230 17.44 11.71 5.94
N GLU A 231 17.26 10.40 5.91
CA GLU A 231 18.40 9.49 6.01
C GLU A 231 19.31 9.56 4.78
N SER A 232 18.74 9.50 3.58
CA SER A 232 19.52 9.44 2.34
C SER A 232 20.24 10.76 2.00
N ILE A 233 19.64 11.92 2.31
CA ILE A 233 20.15 13.23 1.93
C ILE A 233 21.00 13.85 3.07
N LEU A 234 20.53 13.71 4.31
CA LEU A 234 21.13 14.37 5.46
C LEU A 234 21.94 13.42 6.35
N GLY A 235 21.87 12.10 6.13
CA GLY A 235 22.50 11.10 7.01
C GLY A 235 21.85 11.04 8.41
N ILE A 236 20.61 11.57 8.57
CA ILE A 236 19.93 11.67 9.86
C ILE A 236 18.95 10.51 10.02
N LYS A 237 19.13 9.74 11.11
CA LYS A 237 18.17 8.73 11.52
C LYS A 237 16.95 9.38 12.17
N THR A 238 15.77 8.76 11.98
CA THR A 238 14.51 9.29 12.47
C THR A 238 13.90 8.35 13.50
N VAL A 239 13.38 8.91 14.59
CA VAL A 239 12.48 8.24 15.53
C VAL A 239 11.04 8.65 15.20
N LEU A 240 10.16 7.67 15.15
CA LEU A 240 8.74 7.83 14.81
C LEU A 240 7.90 7.71 16.08
N MET A 241 7.53 8.84 16.65
CA MET A 241 6.77 8.94 17.92
C MET A 241 5.45 9.66 17.65
N GLY A 242 4.45 8.92 17.21
CA GLY A 242 3.09 9.43 17.04
C GLY A 242 2.17 9.02 18.18
N PHE A 243 1.07 9.75 18.34
CA PHE A 243 0.14 9.59 19.47
C PHE A 243 -1.33 9.50 19.02
N GLY A 244 -1.58 9.42 17.71
CA GLY A 244 -2.91 9.19 17.15
C GLY A 244 -3.42 7.79 17.49
N LEU A 245 -4.73 7.63 17.63
CA LEU A 245 -5.39 6.34 17.84
C LEU A 245 -6.26 6.00 16.63
N ASP A 246 -6.52 4.71 16.42
CA ASP A 246 -7.45 4.26 15.38
C ASP A 246 -8.85 4.90 15.54
N SER A 247 -9.24 5.22 16.79
CA SER A 247 -10.49 5.93 17.11
C SER A 247 -10.53 7.39 16.65
N ASP A 248 -9.38 7.97 16.30
CA ASP A 248 -9.28 9.36 15.85
C ASP A 248 -9.73 9.53 14.39
N ALA A 249 -10.08 8.43 13.71
CA ALA A 249 -10.68 8.39 12.38
C ALA A 249 -9.86 9.09 11.29
N ILE A 250 -8.52 8.88 11.30
CA ILE A 250 -7.58 9.50 10.37
C ILE A 250 -8.03 9.29 8.91
N HIS A 251 -8.08 10.37 8.12
CA HIS A 251 -8.56 10.45 6.74
C HIS A 251 -10.03 10.02 6.56
N SER A 252 -10.83 10.08 7.63
CA SER A 252 -12.26 9.78 7.61
C SER A 252 -13.10 10.98 8.03
N PRO A 253 -14.41 11.01 7.77
CA PRO A 253 -15.30 12.00 8.36
C PRO A 253 -15.18 12.01 9.88
N ASP A 254 -15.25 13.22 10.48
CA ASP A 254 -15.12 13.45 11.91
C ASP A 254 -13.73 13.11 12.51
N GLU A 255 -12.68 13.17 11.67
CA GLU A 255 -11.30 13.06 12.15
C GLU A 255 -11.06 13.99 13.33
N ASN A 256 -10.50 13.46 14.40
CA ASN A 256 -10.25 14.19 15.63
C ASN A 256 -8.95 13.74 16.29
N TYR A 257 -8.48 14.50 17.28
CA TYR A 257 -7.32 14.15 18.09
C TYR A 257 -7.64 14.40 19.57
N GLY A 258 -7.57 13.35 20.37
CA GLY A 258 -7.82 13.44 21.81
C GLY A 258 -6.68 14.15 22.56
N VAL A 259 -6.94 15.30 23.14
CA VAL A 259 -6.03 15.91 24.11
C VAL A 259 -6.16 15.16 25.43
N ARG A 260 -5.07 14.44 25.84
CA ARG A 260 -5.07 13.54 27.01
C ARG A 260 -3.88 13.79 27.89
#